data_3064b29176ba9eeca3f39ace5026519c
#
_entry.id   3064b29176ba9eeca3f39ace5026519c
#
_cell.length_a   1.000
_cell.length_b   1.000
_cell.length_c   1.000
_cell.angle_alpha   90.00
_cell.angle_beta   90.00
_cell.angle_gamma   90.00
#
_symmetry.space_group_name_H-M   'P 1'
#
loop_
_entity.id
_entity.type
_entity.pdbx_description
1 polymer ?
#
loop_
_entity_poly.entity_id
_entity_poly.type
_entity_poly.pdbx_seq_one_letter_code
_entity_poly.pdbx_strand_id
1 'polypeptide(L)'
;RQMCIRDSLDGVDYVTNEDDWLFEEGAEEEDLKDLRDRCMSSWAELATRTIEEKLRNAAKAVPGVLDARIDAQHPRGQGTVDVIVTGAAGEASPELIRKVGEAIEPLKGNYEDYLVKSSEVVRQDFELVIYLAEDAATDGVDAQATKLIEDMMALTRGEMNTLYRDSIIQVLSTKIDNYRKTDILQPSDDMVLEQDKVIMAGDINVTVRNVVQSARGKE
;
A
#
# COMPACT_ATOMS: atom_id res chain seq x y z
N ARG A 1 16.61 -19.57 -16.91
CA ARG A 1 17.83 -19.92 -17.67
C ARG A 1 18.48 -21.08 -16.98
N GLN A 2 18.40 -22.28 -17.56
CA GLN A 2 19.22 -23.41 -17.16
C GLN A 2 20.69 -23.01 -17.35
N MET A 3 21.40 -22.81 -16.28
CA MET A 3 22.85 -22.74 -16.33
C MET A 3 23.34 -24.18 -16.51
N CYS A 4 23.82 -24.51 -17.72
CA CYS A 4 24.47 -25.76 -17.96
C CYS A 4 25.81 -25.76 -17.21
N ILE A 5 25.91 -26.52 -16.13
CA ILE A 5 27.17 -26.80 -15.40
C ILE A 5 28.05 -27.78 -16.22
N ARG A 6 27.61 -28.13 -17.42
CA ARG A 6 28.25 -29.10 -18.31
C ARG A 6 29.71 -28.84 -18.58
N ASP A 7 30.14 -27.58 -18.62
CA ASP A 7 31.51 -27.19 -18.97
C ASP A 7 32.47 -27.22 -17.78
N SER A 8 31.98 -27.48 -16.57
CA SER A 8 32.79 -27.44 -15.35
C SER A 8 33.07 -28.80 -14.72
N LEU A 9 32.53 -29.89 -15.27
CA LEU A 9 32.72 -31.23 -14.75
C LEU A 9 33.17 -32.16 -15.89
N ASP A 10 34.42 -32.64 -15.82
CA ASP A 10 34.94 -33.65 -16.74
C ASP A 10 34.16 -34.96 -16.62
N GLY A 11 33.72 -35.52 -17.76
CA GLY A 11 33.01 -36.79 -17.83
C GLY A 11 31.49 -36.73 -17.69
N VAL A 12 30.90 -35.53 -17.72
CA VAL A 12 29.43 -35.36 -17.75
C VAL A 12 29.00 -35.13 -19.20
N ASP A 13 28.40 -36.15 -19.83
CA ASP A 13 27.91 -36.07 -21.20
C ASP A 13 26.52 -35.48 -21.31
N TYR A 14 25.70 -35.62 -20.25
CA TYR A 14 24.32 -35.19 -20.28
C TYR A 14 23.80 -34.84 -18.86
N VAL A 15 23.06 -33.74 -18.75
CA VAL A 15 22.37 -33.30 -17.52
C VAL A 15 20.90 -33.02 -17.86
N THR A 16 20.00 -33.63 -17.14
CA THR A 16 18.54 -33.38 -17.25
C THR A 16 17.93 -33.16 -15.87
N ASN A 17 16.87 -32.42 -15.84
CA ASN A 17 16.01 -32.30 -14.64
C ASN A 17 14.87 -33.32 -14.77
N GLU A 18 14.37 -33.78 -13.63
CA GLU A 18 13.13 -34.56 -13.57
C GLU A 18 11.94 -33.65 -13.90
N ASP A 19 10.79 -34.23 -14.31
CA ASP A 19 9.62 -33.47 -14.74
C ASP A 19 9.04 -32.58 -13.62
N ASP A 20 9.30 -32.93 -12.36
CA ASP A 20 8.85 -32.25 -11.14
C ASP A 20 9.95 -31.44 -10.43
N TRP A 21 11.01 -31.10 -11.15
CA TRP A 21 12.16 -30.34 -10.59
C TRP A 21 11.80 -28.94 -10.13
N LEU A 22 10.70 -28.36 -10.64
CA LEU A 22 10.25 -27.02 -10.32
C LEU A 22 9.35 -27.06 -9.09
N PHE A 23 9.91 -26.78 -7.93
CA PHE A 23 9.19 -26.76 -6.67
C PHE A 23 8.39 -25.47 -6.46
N GLU A 24 8.82 -24.38 -7.10
CA GLU A 24 8.23 -23.05 -6.96
C GLU A 24 8.34 -22.32 -8.30
N GLU A 25 7.22 -21.82 -8.79
CA GLU A 25 7.21 -20.99 -9.99
C GLU A 25 7.89 -19.65 -9.72
N GLY A 26 8.68 -19.17 -10.67
CA GLY A 26 9.24 -17.85 -10.60
C GLY A 26 8.13 -16.79 -10.63
N ALA A 27 8.33 -15.72 -9.90
CA ALA A 27 7.49 -14.54 -10.00
C ALA A 27 7.93 -13.64 -11.16
N GLU A 28 7.09 -12.69 -11.54
CA GLU A 28 7.45 -11.63 -12.47
C GLU A 28 8.61 -10.79 -11.89
N GLU A 29 9.24 -9.99 -12.75
CA GLU A 29 10.36 -9.14 -12.36
C GLU A 29 9.90 -8.16 -11.28
N GLU A 30 10.58 -8.19 -10.13
CA GLU A 30 10.31 -7.31 -9.01
C GLU A 30 10.63 -5.84 -9.38
N ASP A 31 9.78 -4.90 -9.02
CA ASP A 31 10.06 -3.47 -9.21
C ASP A 31 11.32 -3.06 -8.45
N LEU A 32 12.13 -2.18 -9.07
CA LEU A 32 13.41 -1.71 -8.50
C LEU A 32 13.25 -1.06 -7.13
N LYS A 33 12.11 -0.42 -6.88
CA LYS A 33 11.82 0.18 -5.58
C LYS A 33 11.60 -0.90 -4.53
N ASP A 34 10.81 -1.92 -4.85
CA ASP A 34 10.50 -3.03 -3.94
C ASP A 34 11.75 -3.87 -3.67
N LEU A 35 12.56 -4.12 -4.70
CA LEU A 35 13.87 -4.76 -4.57
C LEU A 35 14.79 -3.97 -3.62
N ARG A 36 14.87 -2.65 -3.80
CA ARG A 36 15.66 -1.78 -2.92
C ARG A 36 15.18 -1.84 -1.48
N ASP A 37 13.87 -1.72 -1.28
CA ASP A 37 13.26 -1.72 0.05
C ASP A 37 13.47 -3.08 0.73
N ARG A 38 13.37 -4.18 -0.01
CA ARG A 38 13.71 -5.53 0.47
C ARG A 38 15.19 -5.68 0.82
N CYS A 39 16.09 -5.18 -0.01
CA CYS A 39 17.52 -5.20 0.28
C CYS A 39 17.86 -4.36 1.52
N MET A 40 17.26 -3.18 1.65
CA MET A 40 17.45 -2.33 2.84
C MET A 40 16.90 -3.00 4.11
N SER A 41 15.77 -3.70 4.00
CA SER A 41 15.18 -4.46 5.10
C SER A 41 16.07 -5.63 5.53
N SER A 42 16.67 -6.38 4.59
CA SER A 42 17.53 -7.52 4.92
C SER A 42 18.83 -7.09 5.64
N TRP A 43 19.41 -5.94 5.28
CA TRP A 43 20.54 -5.37 6.03
C TRP A 43 20.21 -5.06 7.46
N ALA A 44 19.01 -4.66 7.66
CA ALA A 44 18.53 -4.29 8.97
C ALA A 44 18.16 -5.51 9.85
N GLU A 45 17.91 -6.67 9.28
CA GLU A 45 17.77 -7.94 10.02
C GLU A 45 19.09 -8.38 10.70
N LEU A 46 20.22 -7.96 10.15
CA LEU A 46 21.54 -8.18 10.74
C LEU A 46 21.82 -7.24 11.94
N ALA A 47 21.12 -6.13 12.04
CA ALA A 47 21.18 -5.23 13.19
C ALA A 47 20.23 -5.71 14.29
N THR A 48 20.51 -5.35 15.54
CA THR A 48 19.66 -5.65 16.72
C THR A 48 18.35 -4.90 16.62
N ARG A 49 17.38 -5.43 15.86
CA ARG A 49 16.07 -4.82 15.67
C ARG A 49 15.11 -5.14 16.77
N THR A 50 14.16 -4.24 16.95
CA THR A 50 13.01 -4.45 17.82
C THR A 50 12.21 -5.66 17.35
N ILE A 51 11.55 -6.35 18.26
CA ILE A 51 10.70 -7.51 17.97
C ILE A 51 9.62 -7.14 16.95
N GLU A 52 9.11 -5.91 17.00
CA GLU A 52 8.09 -5.37 16.09
C GLU A 52 8.54 -5.39 14.63
N GLU A 53 9.78 -4.99 14.34
CA GLU A 53 10.31 -4.98 12.98
C GLU A 53 10.52 -6.40 12.45
N LYS A 54 10.93 -7.34 13.31
CA LYS A 54 11.05 -8.76 12.92
C LYS A 54 9.71 -9.36 12.59
N LEU A 55 8.68 -9.10 13.40
CA LEU A 55 7.32 -9.55 13.17
C LEU A 55 6.75 -8.95 11.87
N ARG A 56 6.95 -7.64 11.66
CA ARG A 56 6.51 -6.97 10.43
C ARG A 56 7.15 -7.58 9.19
N ASN A 57 8.46 -7.79 9.21
CA ASN A 57 9.18 -8.36 8.08
C ASN A 57 8.76 -9.80 7.80
N ALA A 58 8.59 -10.62 8.84
CA ALA A 58 8.09 -11.99 8.70
C ALA A 58 6.66 -12.02 8.13
N ALA A 59 5.78 -11.13 8.58
CA ALA A 59 4.43 -11.01 8.06
C ALA A 59 4.42 -10.56 6.59
N LYS A 60 5.23 -9.55 6.24
CA LYS A 60 5.35 -9.03 4.86
C LYS A 60 6.00 -10.02 3.89
N ALA A 61 6.79 -10.96 4.38
CA ALA A 61 7.39 -12.01 3.54
C ALA A 61 6.34 -13.04 3.07
N VAL A 62 5.15 -13.08 3.67
CA VAL A 62 4.08 -14.01 3.26
C VAL A 62 3.41 -13.49 1.99
N PRO A 63 3.38 -14.28 0.90
CA PRO A 63 2.72 -13.88 -0.34
C PRO A 63 1.25 -13.52 -0.13
N GLY A 64 0.82 -12.37 -0.67
CA GLY A 64 -0.54 -11.85 -0.52
C GLY A 64 -0.69 -10.80 0.59
N VAL A 65 0.33 -10.56 1.41
CA VAL A 65 0.37 -9.47 2.38
C VAL A 65 0.90 -8.22 1.68
N LEU A 66 0.10 -7.15 1.65
CA LEU A 66 0.53 -5.84 1.16
C LEU A 66 1.22 -5.03 2.25
N ASP A 67 0.64 -5.04 3.44
CA ASP A 67 1.22 -4.36 4.60
C ASP A 67 0.93 -5.12 5.89
N ALA A 68 1.82 -4.95 6.86
CA ALA A 68 1.65 -5.49 8.19
C ALA A 68 2.04 -4.42 9.23
N ARG A 69 1.16 -4.19 10.19
CA ARG A 69 1.36 -3.27 11.30
C ARG A 69 1.38 -4.05 12.60
N ILE A 70 2.22 -3.62 13.50
CA ILE A 70 2.40 -4.29 14.79
C ILE A 70 1.93 -3.33 15.88
N ASP A 71 0.96 -3.74 16.65
CA ASP A 71 0.56 -3.08 17.89
C ASP A 71 1.15 -3.85 19.08
N ALA A 72 2.26 -3.35 19.59
CA ALA A 72 2.97 -3.91 20.74
C ALA A 72 2.64 -3.18 22.05
N GLN A 73 1.64 -2.29 22.06
CA GLN A 73 1.24 -1.53 23.24
C GLN A 73 0.28 -2.29 24.15
N HIS A 74 0.37 -3.61 24.13
CA HIS A 74 -0.45 -4.50 24.98
C HIS A 74 -1.98 -4.34 24.75
N PRO A 75 -2.46 -4.41 23.50
CA PRO A 75 -3.85 -4.08 23.14
C PRO A 75 -4.90 -4.94 23.85
N ARG A 76 -4.54 -6.14 24.28
CA ARG A 76 -5.43 -7.09 24.99
C ARG A 76 -4.99 -7.34 26.44
N GLY A 77 -3.96 -6.61 26.94
CA GLY A 77 -3.36 -6.78 28.25
C GLY A 77 -1.87 -7.07 28.19
N GLN A 78 -1.22 -7.13 29.32
CA GLN A 78 0.24 -7.28 29.42
C GLN A 78 0.74 -8.53 28.69
N GLY A 79 1.79 -8.38 27.87
CA GLY A 79 2.38 -9.48 27.12
C GLY A 79 1.66 -9.79 25.79
N THR A 80 0.67 -8.99 25.39
CA THR A 80 -0.05 -9.19 24.12
C THR A 80 0.47 -8.27 23.02
N VAL A 81 0.52 -8.80 21.79
CA VAL A 81 0.91 -8.08 20.57
C VAL A 81 -0.08 -8.43 19.46
N ASP A 82 -0.63 -7.43 18.81
CA ASP A 82 -1.50 -7.63 17.67
C ASP A 82 -0.75 -7.37 16.36
N VAL A 83 -0.84 -8.31 15.44
CA VAL A 83 -0.30 -8.22 14.09
C VAL A 83 -1.46 -7.97 13.14
N ILE A 84 -1.55 -6.75 12.62
CA ILE A 84 -2.62 -6.29 11.74
C ILE A 84 -2.16 -6.45 10.30
N VAL A 85 -2.86 -7.29 9.54
CA VAL A 85 -2.49 -7.66 8.17
C VAL A 85 -3.44 -7.03 7.17
N THR A 86 -2.87 -6.35 6.18
CA THR A 86 -3.61 -5.80 5.03
C THR A 86 -3.35 -6.67 3.82
N GLY A 87 -4.40 -7.23 3.25
CA GLY A 87 -4.34 -8.03 2.02
C GLY A 87 -4.52 -7.18 0.75
N ALA A 88 -4.46 -7.81 -0.41
CA ALA A 88 -4.57 -7.16 -1.72
C ALA A 88 -5.90 -6.41 -1.93
N ALA A 89 -6.98 -6.85 -1.29
CA ALA A 89 -8.29 -6.21 -1.33
C ALA A 89 -8.55 -5.28 -0.12
N GLY A 90 -7.53 -5.00 0.69
CA GLY A 90 -7.62 -4.30 1.96
C GLY A 90 -7.78 -5.27 3.13
N GLU A 91 -8.82 -6.10 3.12
CA GLU A 91 -9.00 -7.14 4.13
C GLU A 91 -8.15 -8.38 3.85
N ALA A 92 -7.64 -8.99 4.91
CA ALA A 92 -6.91 -10.24 4.82
C ALA A 92 -7.88 -11.43 4.94
N SER A 93 -7.76 -12.40 4.02
CA SER A 93 -8.54 -13.62 4.10
C SER A 93 -8.16 -14.47 5.34
N PRO A 94 -9.07 -15.31 5.85
CA PRO A 94 -8.75 -16.21 6.98
C PRO A 94 -7.55 -17.11 6.71
N GLU A 95 -7.35 -17.53 5.46
CA GLU A 95 -6.20 -18.34 5.06
C GLU A 95 -4.90 -17.54 5.11
N LEU A 96 -4.92 -16.28 4.68
CA LEU A 96 -3.76 -15.38 4.76
C LEU A 96 -3.39 -15.12 6.23
N ILE A 97 -4.38 -14.87 7.09
CA ILE A 97 -4.17 -14.71 8.54
C ILE A 97 -3.49 -15.94 9.13
N ARG A 98 -3.94 -17.16 8.76
CA ARG A 98 -3.33 -18.40 9.21
C ARG A 98 -1.88 -18.53 8.76
N LYS A 99 -1.58 -18.26 7.48
CA LYS A 99 -0.21 -18.32 6.94
C LYS A 99 0.72 -17.31 7.63
N VAL A 100 0.24 -16.11 7.89
CA VAL A 100 1.02 -15.11 8.65
C VAL A 100 1.25 -15.60 10.09
N GLY A 101 0.24 -16.17 10.74
CA GLY A 101 0.38 -16.76 12.08
C GLY A 101 1.49 -17.82 12.13
N GLU A 102 1.51 -18.73 11.14
CA GLU A 102 2.56 -19.76 11.02
C GLU A 102 3.95 -19.16 10.78
N ALA A 103 4.04 -18.09 9.98
CA ALA A 103 5.31 -17.42 9.69
C ALA A 103 5.91 -16.68 10.90
N ILE A 104 5.07 -16.15 11.79
CA ILE A 104 5.53 -15.42 12.98
C ILE A 104 5.68 -16.32 14.22
N GLU A 105 5.09 -17.52 14.24
CA GLU A 105 5.16 -18.42 15.39
C GLU A 105 6.59 -18.70 15.90
N PRO A 106 7.60 -18.90 15.02
CA PRO A 106 8.99 -19.07 15.46
C PRO A 106 9.60 -17.86 16.17
N LEU A 107 9.00 -16.68 16.01
CA LEU A 107 9.48 -15.42 16.62
C LEU A 107 8.82 -15.14 17.96
N LYS A 108 7.84 -15.94 18.35
CA LYS A 108 7.06 -15.76 19.57
C LYS A 108 7.92 -16.02 20.82
N GLY A 109 7.95 -15.02 21.70
CA GLY A 109 8.56 -15.16 23.01
C GLY A 109 7.73 -16.05 23.95
N ASN A 110 8.40 -16.64 24.96
CA ASN A 110 7.75 -17.58 25.90
C ASN A 110 6.60 -16.97 26.71
N TYR A 111 6.52 -15.65 26.80
CA TYR A 111 5.53 -14.94 27.63
C TYR A 111 4.73 -13.92 26.80
N GLU A 112 4.78 -14.04 25.48
CA GLU A 112 4.09 -13.15 24.56
C GLU A 112 2.91 -13.90 23.89
N ASP A 113 1.79 -13.20 23.77
CA ASP A 113 0.62 -13.70 23.08
C ASP A 113 0.40 -12.87 21.81
N TYR A 114 0.58 -13.50 20.65
CA TYR A 114 0.42 -12.87 19.34
C TYR A 114 -0.94 -13.19 18.76
N LEU A 115 -1.66 -12.16 18.36
CA LEU A 115 -2.91 -12.28 17.61
C LEU A 115 -2.73 -11.68 16.22
N VAL A 116 -2.95 -12.48 15.19
CA VAL A 116 -3.01 -11.99 13.81
C VAL A 116 -4.45 -11.65 13.48
N LYS A 117 -4.70 -10.42 13.07
CA LYS A 117 -6.03 -9.95 12.65
C LYS A 117 -5.97 -9.23 11.30
N SER A 118 -7.10 -9.20 10.60
CA SER A 118 -7.25 -8.40 9.38
C SER A 118 -7.37 -6.93 9.72
N SER A 119 -6.87 -6.07 8.84
CA SER A 119 -7.26 -4.66 8.84
C SER A 119 -8.76 -4.52 8.54
N GLU A 120 -9.39 -3.51 9.13
CA GLU A 120 -10.76 -3.10 8.83
C GLU A 120 -10.75 -2.07 7.70
N VAL A 121 -11.55 -2.29 6.65
CA VAL A 121 -11.63 -1.37 5.51
C VAL A 121 -12.72 -0.33 5.75
N VAL A 122 -12.33 0.93 5.75
CA VAL A 122 -13.23 2.08 5.76
C VAL A 122 -13.26 2.70 4.36
N ARG A 123 -14.42 2.67 3.70
CA ARG A 123 -14.60 3.28 2.39
C ARG A 123 -14.95 4.75 2.55
N GLN A 124 -14.19 5.61 1.86
CA GLN A 124 -14.40 7.05 1.83
C GLN A 124 -14.80 7.48 0.42
N ASP A 125 -15.97 8.09 0.32
CA ASP A 125 -16.42 8.69 -0.94
C ASP A 125 -15.80 10.07 -1.12
N PHE A 126 -15.55 10.43 -2.39
CA PHE A 126 -14.98 11.72 -2.76
C PHE A 126 -15.98 12.52 -3.59
N GLU A 127 -16.24 13.74 -3.17
CA GLU A 127 -17.01 14.70 -3.94
C GLU A 127 -16.24 16.01 -4.04
N LEU A 128 -15.82 16.37 -5.26
CA LEU A 128 -14.89 17.45 -5.52
C LEU A 128 -15.39 18.35 -6.63
N VAL A 129 -15.15 19.65 -6.50
CA VAL A 129 -15.33 20.62 -7.59
C VAL A 129 -13.98 21.25 -7.92
N ILE A 130 -13.48 20.98 -9.12
CA ILE A 130 -12.20 21.50 -9.60
C ILE A 130 -12.47 22.72 -10.46
N TYR A 131 -11.75 23.81 -10.19
CA TYR A 131 -11.80 25.03 -10.96
C TYR A 131 -10.52 25.21 -11.78
N LEU A 132 -10.70 25.36 -13.09
CA LEU A 132 -9.64 25.64 -14.06
C LEU A 132 -9.62 27.11 -14.46
N ALA A 133 -8.57 27.52 -15.16
CA ALA A 133 -8.52 28.84 -15.77
C ALA A 133 -9.66 29.03 -16.79
N GLU A 134 -10.05 30.28 -17.04
CA GLU A 134 -11.24 30.64 -17.85
C GLU A 134 -11.25 30.01 -19.25
N ASP A 135 -10.08 29.93 -19.89
CA ASP A 135 -9.94 29.40 -21.25
C ASP A 135 -9.42 27.95 -21.29
N ALA A 136 -9.39 27.24 -20.17
CA ALA A 136 -8.88 25.88 -20.11
C ALA A 136 -9.90 24.87 -20.63
N ALA A 137 -9.42 23.87 -21.38
CA ALA A 137 -10.25 22.74 -21.76
C ALA A 137 -10.62 21.90 -20.51
N THR A 138 -11.89 21.55 -20.40
CA THR A 138 -12.40 20.74 -19.28
C THR A 138 -12.51 19.27 -19.63
N ASP A 139 -12.43 18.94 -20.93
CA ASP A 139 -12.62 17.56 -21.42
C ASP A 139 -11.56 16.61 -20.86
N GLY A 140 -12.01 15.54 -20.22
CA GLY A 140 -11.15 14.47 -19.68
C GLY A 140 -10.46 14.80 -18.35
N VAL A 141 -10.60 16.03 -17.82
CA VAL A 141 -10.00 16.43 -16.54
C VAL A 141 -10.66 15.70 -15.38
N ASP A 142 -11.95 15.42 -15.46
CA ASP A 142 -12.70 14.61 -14.51
C ASP A 142 -12.15 13.19 -14.39
N ALA A 143 -11.92 12.52 -15.53
CA ALA A 143 -11.32 11.19 -15.57
C ALA A 143 -9.86 11.20 -15.07
N GLN A 144 -9.08 12.23 -15.43
CA GLN A 144 -7.72 12.41 -14.93
C GLN A 144 -7.70 12.60 -13.42
N ALA A 145 -8.57 13.44 -12.88
CA ALA A 145 -8.68 13.68 -11.44
C ALA A 145 -9.11 12.43 -10.68
N THR A 146 -10.08 11.68 -11.20
CA THR A 146 -10.52 10.41 -10.64
C THR A 146 -9.36 9.44 -10.53
N LYS A 147 -8.60 9.26 -11.61
CA LYS A 147 -7.42 8.39 -11.62
C LYS A 147 -6.35 8.84 -10.62
N LEU A 148 -6.09 10.14 -10.50
CA LEU A 148 -5.12 10.68 -9.54
C LEU A 148 -5.53 10.39 -8.09
N ILE A 149 -6.83 10.45 -7.79
CA ILE A 149 -7.35 10.11 -6.47
C ILE A 149 -7.24 8.60 -6.22
N GLU A 150 -7.59 7.77 -7.21
CA GLU A 150 -7.40 6.31 -7.13
C GLU A 150 -5.94 5.94 -6.86
N ASP A 151 -5.00 6.51 -7.62
CA ASP A 151 -3.57 6.28 -7.45
C ASP A 151 -3.07 6.76 -6.08
N MET A 152 -3.57 7.91 -5.60
CA MET A 152 -3.25 8.43 -4.27
C MET A 152 -3.79 7.50 -3.17
N MET A 153 -4.97 6.93 -3.37
CA MET A 153 -5.63 6.03 -2.41
C MET A 153 -5.21 4.57 -2.54
N ALA A 154 -4.26 4.27 -3.44
CA ALA A 154 -3.76 2.90 -3.59
C ALA A 154 -3.22 2.33 -2.26
N LEU A 155 -3.42 1.05 -2.04
CA LEU A 155 -3.01 0.34 -0.82
C LEU A 155 -1.49 0.22 -0.66
N THR A 156 -0.73 0.70 -1.64
CA THR A 156 0.75 0.76 -1.59
C THR A 156 1.30 2.01 -0.90
N ARG A 157 0.42 2.96 -0.51
CA ARG A 157 0.84 4.15 0.22
C ARG A 157 1.32 3.82 1.63
N GLY A 158 2.24 4.64 2.17
CA GLY A 158 2.88 4.39 3.47
C GLY A 158 1.91 4.46 4.67
N GLU A 159 0.96 5.42 4.66
CA GLU A 159 0.00 5.63 5.73
C GLU A 159 -1.42 5.39 5.21
N MET A 160 -1.93 4.18 5.38
CA MET A 160 -3.23 3.77 4.87
C MET A 160 -4.41 4.17 5.77
N ASN A 161 -4.14 4.56 6.99
CA ASN A 161 -5.13 4.98 7.98
C ASN A 161 -5.31 6.49 8.08
N THR A 162 -4.58 7.27 7.28
CA THR A 162 -4.67 8.73 7.27
C THR A 162 -5.06 9.25 5.89
N LEU A 163 -5.87 10.30 5.87
CA LEU A 163 -6.25 11.02 4.67
C LEU A 163 -6.38 12.51 5.02
N TYR A 164 -5.46 13.31 4.50
CA TYR A 164 -5.49 14.76 4.67
C TYR A 164 -6.05 15.42 3.41
N ARG A 165 -6.96 16.36 3.58
CA ARG A 165 -7.56 17.11 2.48
C ARG A 165 -6.52 17.89 1.68
N ASP A 166 -5.51 18.42 2.36
CA ASP A 166 -4.41 19.14 1.70
C ASP A 166 -3.61 18.24 0.76
N SER A 167 -3.47 16.95 1.06
CA SER A 167 -2.81 15.98 0.17
C SER A 167 -3.58 15.79 -1.14
N ILE A 168 -4.92 15.81 -1.09
CA ILE A 168 -5.76 15.76 -2.29
C ILE A 168 -5.53 17.00 -3.14
N ILE A 169 -5.58 18.18 -2.52
CA ILE A 169 -5.35 19.47 -3.20
C ILE A 169 -3.94 19.50 -3.82
N GLN A 170 -2.93 19.03 -3.10
CA GLN A 170 -1.55 19.01 -3.57
C GLN A 170 -1.39 18.12 -4.81
N VAL A 171 -1.96 16.91 -4.80
CA VAL A 171 -1.89 15.98 -5.94
C VAL A 171 -2.59 16.58 -7.15
N LEU A 172 -3.81 17.11 -6.99
CA LEU A 172 -4.57 17.71 -8.09
C LEU A 172 -3.88 18.95 -8.65
N SER A 173 -3.40 19.85 -7.78
CA SER A 173 -2.74 21.09 -8.20
C SER A 173 -1.41 20.86 -8.93
N THR A 174 -0.71 19.77 -8.63
CA THR A 174 0.58 19.45 -9.24
C THR A 174 0.44 18.75 -10.59
N LYS A 175 -0.65 18.00 -10.80
CA LYS A 175 -0.81 17.10 -11.95
C LYS A 175 -1.83 17.57 -12.97
N ILE A 176 -2.69 18.53 -12.62
CA ILE A 176 -3.72 19.07 -13.52
C ILE A 176 -3.25 20.42 -14.06
N ASP A 177 -3.19 20.53 -15.38
CA ASP A 177 -2.82 21.77 -16.05
C ASP A 177 -3.90 22.84 -15.88
N ASN A 178 -3.49 24.12 -15.80
CA ASN A 178 -4.38 25.27 -15.63
C ASN A 178 -5.27 25.21 -14.36
N TYR A 179 -4.88 24.41 -13.40
CA TYR A 179 -5.54 24.31 -12.10
C TYR A 179 -5.57 25.67 -11.37
N ARG A 180 -6.67 26.00 -10.72
CA ARG A 180 -6.84 27.21 -9.91
C ARG A 180 -7.21 26.90 -8.48
N LYS A 181 -8.22 26.05 -8.27
CA LYS A 181 -8.76 25.76 -6.95
C LYS A 181 -9.51 24.42 -6.98
N THR A 182 -9.59 23.77 -5.84
CA THR A 182 -10.51 22.66 -5.60
C THR A 182 -11.35 22.93 -4.35
N ASP A 183 -12.64 22.76 -4.45
CA ASP A 183 -13.54 22.68 -3.32
C ASP A 183 -13.83 21.20 -3.04
N ILE A 184 -13.44 20.74 -1.85
CA ILE A 184 -13.67 19.38 -1.41
C ILE A 184 -14.94 19.36 -0.57
N LEU A 185 -15.99 18.71 -1.08
CA LEU A 185 -17.27 18.54 -0.39
C LEU A 185 -17.23 17.29 0.49
N GLN A 186 -16.59 16.21 0.00
CA GLN A 186 -16.29 15.00 0.76
C GLN A 186 -14.85 14.55 0.45
N PRO A 187 -14.07 14.17 1.48
CA PRO A 187 -14.38 14.22 2.94
C PRO A 187 -14.51 15.64 3.48
N SER A 188 -15.39 15.84 4.49
CA SER A 188 -15.60 17.16 5.14
C SER A 188 -14.37 17.58 5.94
N ASP A 189 -13.69 16.62 6.55
CA ASP A 189 -12.56 16.82 7.45
C ASP A 189 -11.41 15.86 7.13
N ASP A 190 -10.25 16.11 7.72
CA ASP A 190 -9.14 15.20 7.70
C ASP A 190 -9.49 13.92 8.45
N MET A 191 -9.09 12.77 7.92
CA MET A 191 -9.33 11.48 8.54
C MET A 191 -8.04 10.91 9.11
N VAL A 192 -8.06 10.63 10.39
CA VAL A 192 -6.99 9.88 11.09
C VAL A 192 -7.67 8.76 11.86
N LEU A 193 -7.54 7.55 11.36
CA LEU A 193 -8.16 6.36 11.93
C LEU A 193 -7.17 5.61 12.82
N GLU A 194 -7.69 4.66 13.60
CA GLU A 194 -6.88 3.72 14.39
C GLU A 194 -5.98 2.88 13.49
N GLN A 195 -4.93 2.28 14.07
CA GLN A 195 -3.91 1.55 13.31
C GLN A 195 -4.44 0.27 12.63
N ASP A 196 -5.54 -0.27 13.10
CA ASP A 196 -6.18 -1.46 12.54
C ASP A 196 -7.11 -1.14 11.35
N LYS A 197 -7.29 0.14 11.02
CA LYS A 197 -8.16 0.59 9.93
C LYS A 197 -7.36 1.05 8.71
N VAL A 198 -7.95 0.81 7.54
CA VAL A 198 -7.40 1.20 6.24
C VAL A 198 -8.47 1.97 5.46
N ILE A 199 -8.13 3.18 5.01
CA ILE A 199 -9.04 3.99 4.18
C ILE A 199 -8.85 3.57 2.72
N MET A 200 -9.93 3.16 2.07
CA MET A 200 -10.01 2.90 0.64
C MET A 200 -10.94 3.90 -0.04
N ALA A 201 -10.68 4.19 -1.30
CA ALA A 201 -11.61 4.99 -2.09
C ALA A 201 -12.94 4.24 -2.26
N GLY A 202 -14.03 4.97 -2.02
CA GLY A 202 -15.39 4.61 -2.40
C GLY A 202 -15.73 5.21 -3.76
N ASP A 203 -16.91 5.81 -3.88
CA ASP A 203 -17.33 6.51 -5.09
C ASP A 203 -16.61 7.85 -5.22
N ILE A 204 -16.10 8.14 -6.43
CA ILE A 204 -15.36 9.38 -6.72
C ILE A 204 -16.17 10.20 -7.72
N ASN A 205 -16.72 11.32 -7.27
CA ASN A 205 -17.48 12.25 -8.07
C ASN A 205 -16.70 13.56 -8.24
N VAL A 206 -16.25 13.83 -9.46
CA VAL A 206 -15.51 15.05 -9.80
C VAL A 206 -16.33 15.93 -10.73
N THR A 207 -16.54 17.17 -10.35
CA THR A 207 -17.15 18.19 -11.21
C THR A 207 -16.08 19.19 -11.62
N VAL A 208 -15.94 19.46 -12.92
CA VAL A 208 -14.98 20.44 -13.43
C VAL A 208 -15.69 21.70 -13.87
N ARG A 209 -15.18 22.88 -13.49
CA ARG A 209 -15.71 24.20 -13.86
C ARG A 209 -14.58 25.16 -14.21
N ASN A 210 -14.83 26.09 -15.09
CA ASN A 210 -13.90 27.20 -15.32
C ASN A 210 -14.22 28.34 -14.37
N VAL A 211 -13.17 29.03 -13.89
CA VAL A 211 -13.32 30.23 -13.09
C VAL A 211 -13.79 31.36 -14.00
N VAL A 212 -15.00 31.87 -13.79
CA VAL A 212 -15.44 33.10 -14.44
C VAL A 212 -14.82 34.28 -13.69
N GLN A 213 -13.92 35.02 -14.32
CA GLN A 213 -13.48 36.30 -13.76
C GLN A 213 -14.67 37.25 -13.73
N SER A 214 -15.19 37.50 -12.54
CA SER A 214 -16.07 38.65 -12.33
C SER A 214 -15.30 39.89 -12.80
N ALA A 215 -15.80 40.53 -13.86
CA ALA A 215 -15.25 41.77 -14.34
C ALA A 215 -15.19 42.74 -13.16
N ARG A 216 -13.97 42.99 -12.64
CA ARG A 216 -13.75 44.15 -11.73
C ARG A 216 -14.10 45.37 -12.54
N GLY A 217 -15.20 46.03 -12.15
CA GLY A 217 -15.60 47.31 -12.69
C GLY A 217 -14.40 48.23 -12.68
N LYS A 218 -14.14 48.80 -13.84
CA LYS A 218 -13.32 50.01 -13.95
C LYS A 218 -14.15 51.13 -13.33
N GLU A 219 -13.82 51.55 -12.13
CA GLU A 219 -14.00 52.93 -11.70
C GLU A 219 -12.67 53.66 -11.73
#